data_c8dbeba956d2a8fcd56db1a17c5babac
#
_entry.id   c8dbeba956d2a8fcd56db1a17c5babac
#
_cell.length_a   1.000
_cell.length_b   1.000
_cell.length_c   1.000
_cell.angle_alpha   90.00
_cell.angle_beta   90.00
_cell.angle_gamma   90.00
#
_symmetry.space_group_name_H-M   'P 1'
#
loop_
_entity.id
_entity.type
_entity.pdbx_description
1 polymer ?
#
loop_
_entity_poly.entity_id
_entity_poly.type
_entity_poly.pdbx_seq_one_letter_code
_entity_poly.pdbx_strand_id
1 'polypeptide(L)'
;MALSDPCIIEMPISTESGSMPWYQHITDWIEAELEGLSEKQLDFHDTSPEKEWMWWSCRTQVSHIAWDALVFTKKRAGHLLWPMGDVPEPIVWAEHQMGPNSKWDRVLDTDLFWEVPDLLANLRLGIGWLTKLVDEQSIELLRSETRTVRGYEFLEYVNTTLPRGVRVAETDKRYFTYDLEGSLWMVFYEMLSHIRSIQRLKSHQGLELAIELPRVGYLRLPYYWGETNENGPGMTPL
;
A
#
# COMPACT_ATOMS: atom_id res chain seq x y z
N MET A 1 20.69 -10.97 13.42
CA MET A 1 21.18 -11.61 12.17
C MET A 1 21.23 -10.50 11.13
N ALA A 2 22.41 -9.98 10.81
CA ALA A 2 22.56 -8.86 9.89
C ALA A 2 22.10 -9.32 8.50
N LEU A 3 21.07 -8.67 7.95
CA LEU A 3 20.68 -8.85 6.55
C LEU A 3 21.80 -8.29 5.69
N SER A 4 22.61 -9.18 5.16
CA SER A 4 23.63 -8.87 4.19
C SER A 4 22.96 -8.37 2.92
N ASP A 5 23.39 -7.18 2.48
CA ASP A 5 23.20 -6.56 1.19
C ASP A 5 21.76 -6.41 0.69
N PRO A 6 21.28 -5.19 0.45
CA PRO A 6 19.96 -4.96 -0.13
C PRO A 6 19.99 -5.29 -1.63
N CYS A 7 20.39 -6.50 -1.95
CA CYS A 7 20.12 -7.06 -3.22
C CYS A 7 18.64 -6.91 -3.47
N ILE A 8 18.26 -6.31 -4.57
CA ILE A 8 16.93 -6.31 -5.15
C ILE A 8 16.34 -7.67 -4.82
N ILE A 9 15.52 -7.73 -3.77
CA ILE A 9 14.67 -8.89 -3.56
C ILE A 9 13.67 -8.76 -4.71
N GLU A 10 14.00 -9.35 -5.84
CA GLU A 10 13.00 -9.75 -6.79
C GLU A 10 12.13 -10.72 -6.02
N MET A 11 11.06 -10.17 -5.46
CA MET A 11 10.05 -11.01 -4.83
C MET A 11 9.33 -11.68 -5.97
N PRO A 12 9.58 -12.96 -6.25
CA PRO A 12 8.90 -13.61 -7.35
C PRO A 12 7.40 -13.63 -6.98
N ILE A 13 6.57 -13.14 -7.89
CA ILE A 13 5.25 -13.71 -7.99
C ILE A 13 5.51 -15.14 -8.40
N SER A 14 5.44 -16.04 -7.45
CA SER A 14 5.65 -17.45 -7.72
C SER A 14 4.41 -18.00 -8.37
N THR A 15 4.44 -18.13 -9.68
CA THR A 15 3.40 -18.85 -10.44
C THR A 15 3.37 -20.34 -10.14
N GLU A 16 4.45 -20.91 -9.62
CA GLU A 16 4.52 -22.32 -9.22
C GLU A 16 3.88 -22.57 -7.86
N SER A 17 3.79 -21.57 -6.98
CA SER A 17 3.17 -21.68 -5.66
C SER A 17 1.93 -20.80 -5.48
N GLY A 18 1.52 -20.06 -6.49
CA GLY A 18 0.29 -19.24 -6.46
C GLY A 18 0.26 -18.15 -5.38
N SER A 19 1.37 -17.75 -4.81
CA SER A 19 1.32 -16.82 -3.69
C SER A 19 2.25 -15.63 -3.90
N MET A 20 1.75 -14.46 -3.52
CA MET A 20 2.60 -13.35 -3.12
C MET A 20 2.84 -13.52 -1.61
N PRO A 21 3.88 -14.24 -1.19
CA PRO A 21 4.01 -14.69 0.21
C PRO A 21 4.04 -13.55 1.21
N TRP A 22 4.39 -12.35 0.78
CA TRP A 22 4.50 -11.15 1.60
C TRP A 22 3.15 -10.49 1.91
N TYR A 23 2.14 -10.64 1.06
CA TYR A 23 0.81 -10.08 1.34
C TYR A 23 0.18 -10.67 2.60
N GLN A 24 0.46 -11.93 2.89
CA GLN A 24 -0.03 -12.61 4.09
C GLN A 24 0.49 -11.97 5.37
N HIS A 25 1.69 -11.39 5.33
CA HIS A 25 2.31 -10.75 6.49
C HIS A 25 1.79 -9.34 6.78
N ILE A 26 1.12 -8.67 5.83
CA ILE A 26 0.67 -7.28 6.01
C ILE A 26 -0.23 -7.15 7.23
N THR A 27 -1.23 -8.01 7.35
CA THR A 27 -2.16 -7.99 8.48
C THR A 27 -1.49 -8.33 9.79
N ASP A 28 -0.62 -9.35 9.80
CA ASP A 28 0.10 -9.77 10.99
C ASP A 28 1.04 -8.67 11.49
N TRP A 29 1.71 -7.97 10.58
CA TRP A 29 2.58 -6.84 10.90
C TRP A 29 1.81 -5.66 11.48
N ILE A 30 0.64 -5.35 10.93
CA ILE A 30 -0.22 -4.29 11.46
C ILE A 30 -0.76 -4.68 12.83
N GLU A 31 -1.26 -5.90 13.00
CA GLU A 31 -1.72 -6.39 14.30
C GLU A 31 -0.65 -6.29 15.35
N ALA A 32 0.58 -6.75 15.05
CA ALA A 32 1.71 -6.65 15.97
C ALA A 32 2.06 -5.19 16.33
N GLU A 33 2.01 -4.28 15.35
CA GLU A 33 2.27 -2.85 15.63
C GLU A 33 1.15 -2.18 16.43
N LEU A 34 -0.08 -2.64 16.34
CA LEU A 34 -1.22 -2.04 17.05
C LEU A 34 -1.51 -2.72 18.40
N GLU A 35 -0.93 -3.87 18.66
CA GLU A 35 -1.18 -4.63 19.89
C GLU A 35 -0.90 -3.79 21.15
N GLY A 36 -1.86 -3.76 22.06
CA GLY A 36 -1.75 -3.06 23.35
C GLY A 36 -1.83 -1.54 23.26
N LEU A 37 -2.04 -0.93 22.08
CA LEU A 37 -2.25 0.51 21.99
C LEU A 37 -3.61 0.90 22.56
N SER A 38 -3.61 1.94 23.39
CA SER A 38 -4.86 2.59 23.87
C SER A 38 -5.51 3.39 22.74
N GLU A 39 -6.81 3.70 22.89
CA GLU A 39 -7.57 4.57 21.96
C GLU A 39 -6.82 5.88 21.68
N LYS A 40 -6.30 6.52 22.73
CA LYS A 40 -5.53 7.76 22.58
C LYS A 40 -4.27 7.59 21.74
N GLN A 41 -3.61 6.43 21.81
CA GLN A 41 -2.41 6.13 21.03
C GLN A 41 -2.76 5.77 19.59
N LEU A 42 -3.86 5.05 19.39
CA LEU A 42 -4.40 4.72 18.07
C LEU A 42 -4.81 5.97 17.28
N ASP A 43 -5.35 6.97 17.97
CA ASP A 43 -5.88 8.19 17.36
C ASP A 43 -4.90 9.38 17.43
N PHE A 44 -3.66 9.14 17.86
CA PHE A 44 -2.63 10.17 17.87
C PHE A 44 -2.28 10.63 16.45
N HIS A 45 -2.25 11.95 16.26
CA HIS A 45 -1.87 12.63 15.04
C HIS A 45 -0.55 13.36 15.20
N ASP A 46 0.31 13.32 14.18
CA ASP A 46 1.51 14.13 14.10
C ASP A 46 1.51 14.92 12.79
N THR A 47 1.40 16.22 12.90
CA THR A 47 1.33 17.15 11.75
C THR A 47 2.68 17.75 11.37
N SER A 48 3.78 17.24 11.93
CA SER A 48 5.14 17.72 11.64
C SER A 48 5.65 17.40 10.23
N PRO A 49 5.31 16.23 9.60
CA PRO A 49 5.72 15.95 8.22
C PRO A 49 5.06 16.85 7.18
N GLU A 50 5.73 17.07 6.04
CA GLU A 50 5.18 17.86 4.93
C GLU A 50 3.99 17.19 4.22
N LYS A 51 3.90 15.87 4.27
CA LYS A 51 2.86 15.10 3.56
C LYS A 51 1.66 14.86 4.45
N GLU A 52 0.50 15.38 4.06
CA GLU A 52 -0.75 15.26 4.82
C GLU A 52 -1.14 13.81 5.16
N TRP A 53 -0.90 12.86 4.26
CA TRP A 53 -1.19 11.44 4.52
C TRP A 53 -0.34 10.86 5.66
N MET A 54 0.80 11.45 5.97
CA MET A 54 1.62 11.06 7.11
C MET A 54 1.06 11.61 8.44
N TRP A 55 0.13 12.56 8.42
CA TRP A 55 -0.51 13.09 9.62
C TRP A 55 -1.58 12.14 10.16
N TRP A 56 -2.05 11.23 9.33
CA TRP A 56 -3.11 10.29 9.70
C TRP A 56 -2.70 9.45 10.90
N SER A 57 -3.65 9.24 11.84
CA SER A 57 -3.46 8.38 13.00
C SER A 57 -3.19 6.93 12.60
N CYS A 58 -2.72 6.10 13.54
CA CYS A 58 -2.53 4.67 13.28
C CYS A 58 -3.81 4.03 12.73
N ARG A 59 -4.95 4.35 13.31
CA ARG A 59 -6.26 3.86 12.89
C ARG A 59 -6.59 4.29 11.46
N THR A 60 -6.39 5.56 11.13
CA THR A 60 -6.63 6.09 9.79
C THR A 60 -5.69 5.49 8.75
N GLN A 61 -4.43 5.20 9.11
CA GLN A 61 -3.49 4.49 8.23
C GLN A 61 -4.03 3.10 7.85
N VAL A 62 -4.54 2.34 8.84
CA VAL A 62 -5.14 1.01 8.58
C VAL A 62 -6.41 1.13 7.74
N SER A 63 -7.27 2.11 8.04
CA SER A 63 -8.48 2.39 7.27
C SER A 63 -8.16 2.66 5.80
N HIS A 64 -7.11 3.45 5.53
CA HIS A 64 -6.68 3.76 4.18
C HIS A 64 -6.21 2.53 3.41
N ILE A 65 -5.32 1.73 3.97
CA ILE A 65 -4.82 0.55 3.26
C ILE A 65 -5.88 -0.53 3.07
N ALA A 66 -6.85 -0.63 3.98
CA ALA A 66 -8.01 -1.51 3.79
C ALA A 66 -8.89 -1.01 2.62
N TRP A 67 -9.17 0.28 2.58
CA TRP A 67 -9.88 0.91 1.47
C TRP A 67 -9.12 0.74 0.15
N ASP A 68 -7.81 0.99 0.12
CA ASP A 68 -6.98 0.87 -1.08
C ASP A 68 -6.98 -0.57 -1.61
N ALA A 69 -6.85 -1.58 -0.74
CA ALA A 69 -6.93 -2.98 -1.12
C ALA A 69 -8.26 -3.34 -1.80
N LEU A 70 -9.39 -2.86 -1.28
CA LEU A 70 -10.72 -3.14 -1.84
C LEU A 70 -10.92 -2.43 -3.18
N VAL A 71 -10.64 -1.13 -3.23
CA VAL A 71 -10.83 -0.29 -4.41
C VAL A 71 -9.87 -0.66 -5.52
N PHE A 72 -8.60 -0.92 -5.18
CA PHE A 72 -7.61 -1.37 -6.14
C PHE A 72 -8.05 -2.68 -6.80
N THR A 73 -8.46 -3.66 -6.02
CA THR A 73 -8.91 -4.95 -6.53
C THR A 73 -10.02 -4.77 -7.57
N LYS A 74 -11.03 -3.96 -7.28
CA LYS A 74 -12.10 -3.67 -8.23
C LYS A 74 -11.62 -2.94 -9.47
N LYS A 75 -10.88 -1.85 -9.29
CA LYS A 75 -10.49 -0.97 -10.40
C LYS A 75 -9.47 -1.59 -11.34
N ARG A 76 -8.62 -2.46 -10.83
CA ARG A 76 -7.52 -3.05 -11.60
C ARG A 76 -7.82 -4.45 -12.11
N ALA A 77 -8.50 -5.24 -11.30
CA ALA A 77 -8.69 -6.66 -11.53
C ALA A 77 -10.16 -7.10 -11.54
N GLY A 78 -11.11 -6.19 -11.33
CA GLY A 78 -12.53 -6.54 -11.21
C GLY A 78 -13.07 -7.27 -12.44
N HIS A 79 -12.62 -6.93 -13.65
CA HIS A 79 -13.01 -7.61 -14.87
C HIS A 79 -12.50 -9.06 -14.96
N LEU A 80 -11.43 -9.40 -14.26
CA LEU A 80 -10.89 -10.75 -14.15
C LEU A 80 -11.55 -11.54 -13.03
N LEU A 81 -11.76 -10.91 -11.87
CA LEU A 81 -12.32 -11.55 -10.69
C LEU A 81 -13.84 -11.71 -10.75
N TRP A 82 -14.52 -10.76 -11.39
CA TRP A 82 -15.99 -10.71 -11.46
C TRP A 82 -16.46 -10.39 -12.89
N PRO A 83 -16.19 -11.27 -13.86
CA PRO A 83 -16.52 -11.02 -15.28
C PRO A 83 -18.03 -10.86 -15.53
N MET A 84 -18.86 -11.38 -14.66
CA MET A 84 -20.33 -11.26 -14.73
C MET A 84 -20.87 -10.03 -13.99
N GLY A 85 -20.01 -9.24 -13.34
CA GLY A 85 -20.38 -8.03 -12.62
C GLY A 85 -20.89 -8.23 -11.21
N ASP A 86 -20.78 -9.41 -10.65
CA ASP A 86 -21.20 -9.82 -9.28
C ASP A 86 -20.17 -9.40 -8.23
N VAL A 87 -19.79 -8.14 -8.25
CA VAL A 87 -18.79 -7.57 -7.33
C VAL A 87 -19.33 -7.60 -5.89
N PRO A 88 -18.55 -8.11 -4.90
CA PRO A 88 -18.98 -8.13 -3.50
C PRO A 88 -19.33 -6.75 -2.95
N GLU A 89 -20.38 -6.67 -2.14
CA GLU A 89 -20.92 -5.43 -1.60
C GLU A 89 -19.87 -4.55 -0.90
N PRO A 90 -18.98 -5.07 -0.03
CA PRO A 90 -17.95 -4.25 0.61
C PRO A 90 -17.03 -3.52 -0.38
N ILE A 91 -16.74 -4.14 -1.53
CA ILE A 91 -15.91 -3.55 -2.59
C ILE A 91 -16.67 -2.48 -3.35
N VAL A 92 -17.94 -2.72 -3.69
CA VAL A 92 -18.80 -1.71 -4.34
C VAL A 92 -18.95 -0.49 -3.44
N TRP A 93 -19.17 -0.73 -2.17
CA TRP A 93 -19.38 0.30 -1.18
C TRP A 93 -18.12 1.16 -0.97
N ALA A 94 -16.92 0.56 -0.87
CA ALA A 94 -15.67 1.29 -0.73
C ALA A 94 -15.41 2.25 -1.92
N GLU A 95 -15.85 1.90 -3.13
CA GLU A 95 -15.70 2.77 -4.30
C GLU A 95 -16.57 4.05 -4.22
N HIS A 96 -17.73 3.99 -3.60
CA HIS A 96 -18.61 5.15 -3.47
C HIS A 96 -18.01 6.27 -2.59
N GLN A 97 -16.98 5.97 -1.83
CA GLN A 97 -16.28 6.94 -0.98
C GLN A 97 -15.18 7.73 -1.70
N MET A 98 -14.99 7.52 -2.98
CA MET A 98 -13.95 8.18 -3.78
C MET A 98 -14.34 9.53 -4.37
N GLY A 99 -15.47 10.09 -4.03
CA GLY A 99 -15.89 11.39 -4.58
C GLY A 99 -15.04 12.55 -4.05
N PRO A 100 -14.76 13.59 -4.86
CA PRO A 100 -13.99 14.76 -4.43
C PRO A 100 -14.63 15.54 -3.28
N ASN A 101 -15.88 15.23 -2.95
CA ASN A 101 -16.63 15.79 -1.82
C ASN A 101 -16.90 14.75 -0.73
N SER A 102 -16.23 13.61 -0.78
CA SER A 102 -16.39 12.57 0.24
C SER A 102 -15.77 13.05 1.56
N LYS A 103 -16.51 12.95 2.65
CA LYS A 103 -16.02 13.14 4.01
C LYS A 103 -14.85 12.17 4.33
N TRP A 104 -14.79 11.06 3.63
CA TRP A 104 -13.84 9.96 3.84
C TRP A 104 -12.89 9.80 2.64
N ASP A 105 -12.19 10.88 2.27
CA ASP A 105 -11.23 10.80 1.15
C ASP A 105 -10.19 9.68 1.39
N ARG A 106 -10.30 8.64 0.57
CA ARG A 106 -9.38 7.48 0.56
C ARG A 106 -9.29 6.69 1.88
N VAL A 107 -10.35 6.67 2.68
CA VAL A 107 -10.46 5.84 3.89
C VAL A 107 -11.81 5.13 3.92
N LEU A 108 -11.95 4.08 4.74
CA LEU A 108 -13.25 3.46 4.99
C LEU A 108 -14.15 4.43 5.77
N ASP A 109 -15.47 4.26 5.63
CA ASP A 109 -16.45 5.05 6.37
C ASP A 109 -16.28 4.89 7.88
N THR A 110 -15.87 5.95 8.54
CA THR A 110 -15.60 5.96 9.98
C THR A 110 -16.85 5.83 10.85
N ASP A 111 -18.04 6.06 10.28
CA ASP A 111 -19.29 5.85 10.99
C ASP A 111 -19.68 4.35 11.01
N LEU A 112 -19.08 3.54 10.13
CA LEU A 112 -19.31 2.09 10.01
C LEU A 112 -18.11 1.25 10.46
N PHE A 113 -16.90 1.72 10.20
CA PHE A 113 -15.65 0.99 10.42
C PHE A 113 -14.63 1.87 11.14
N TRP A 114 -14.73 1.89 12.45
CA TRP A 114 -13.79 2.62 13.30
C TRP A 114 -12.93 1.69 14.14
N GLU A 115 -13.48 0.57 14.59
CA GLU A 115 -12.78 -0.37 15.43
C GLU A 115 -11.68 -1.12 14.66
N VAL A 116 -10.52 -1.27 15.26
CA VAL A 116 -9.37 -1.93 14.62
C VAL A 116 -9.71 -3.33 14.07
N PRO A 117 -10.47 -4.19 14.79
CA PRO A 117 -10.89 -5.48 14.24
C PRO A 117 -11.67 -5.39 12.93
N ASP A 118 -12.55 -4.40 12.78
CA ASP A 118 -13.35 -4.22 11.58
C ASP A 118 -12.49 -3.71 10.41
N LEU A 119 -11.56 -2.80 10.69
CA LEU A 119 -10.59 -2.33 9.69
C LEU A 119 -9.71 -3.47 9.18
N LEU A 120 -9.21 -4.32 10.09
CA LEU A 120 -8.40 -5.48 9.75
C LEU A 120 -9.21 -6.54 8.99
N ALA A 121 -10.48 -6.73 9.31
CA ALA A 121 -11.37 -7.64 8.58
C ALA A 121 -11.54 -7.19 7.12
N ASN A 122 -11.74 -5.90 6.87
CA ASN A 122 -11.81 -5.33 5.52
C ASN A 122 -10.48 -5.43 4.77
N LEU A 123 -9.36 -5.19 5.45
CA LEU A 123 -8.03 -5.37 4.88
C LEU A 123 -7.79 -6.83 4.46
N ARG A 124 -8.11 -7.79 5.33
CA ARG A 124 -8.01 -9.23 5.02
C ARG A 124 -8.87 -9.63 3.82
N LEU A 125 -10.07 -9.06 3.73
CA LEU A 125 -10.94 -9.28 2.58
C LEU A 125 -10.28 -8.78 1.28
N GLY A 126 -9.76 -7.56 1.26
CA GLY A 126 -9.06 -7.00 0.10
C GLY A 126 -7.83 -7.82 -0.29
N ILE A 127 -6.97 -8.15 0.67
CA ILE A 127 -5.80 -9.02 0.46
C ILE A 127 -6.21 -10.40 -0.06
N GLY A 128 -7.28 -10.97 0.47
CA GLY A 128 -7.80 -12.26 0.00
C GLY A 128 -8.15 -12.24 -1.49
N TRP A 129 -8.74 -11.16 -1.99
CA TRP A 129 -9.02 -10.99 -3.41
C TRP A 129 -7.76 -10.77 -4.25
N LEU A 130 -6.79 -10.03 -3.74
CA LEU A 130 -5.50 -9.86 -4.42
C LEU A 130 -4.75 -11.20 -4.53
N THR A 131 -4.76 -12.00 -3.47
CA THR A 131 -4.19 -13.36 -3.47
C THR A 131 -4.91 -14.26 -4.47
N LYS A 132 -6.25 -14.27 -4.45
CA LYS A 132 -7.06 -15.02 -5.40
C LYS A 132 -6.74 -14.67 -6.84
N LEU A 133 -6.53 -13.39 -7.14
CA LEU A 133 -6.15 -12.94 -8.49
C LEU A 133 -4.82 -13.60 -8.93
N VAL A 134 -3.83 -13.64 -8.05
CA VAL A 134 -2.52 -14.24 -8.35
C VAL A 134 -2.64 -15.76 -8.48
N ASP A 135 -3.50 -16.40 -7.68
CA ASP A 135 -3.69 -17.85 -7.71
C ASP A 135 -4.43 -18.33 -8.97
N GLU A 136 -5.36 -17.51 -9.48
CA GLU A 136 -6.25 -17.91 -10.59
C GLU A 136 -5.75 -17.45 -11.97
N GLN A 137 -4.83 -16.47 -12.04
CA GLN A 137 -4.37 -15.91 -13.30
C GLN A 137 -2.93 -16.33 -13.62
N SER A 138 -2.66 -16.53 -14.92
CA SER A 138 -1.27 -16.79 -15.33
C SER A 138 -0.42 -15.53 -15.24
N ILE A 139 0.87 -15.71 -15.03
CA ILE A 139 1.82 -14.59 -15.00
C ILE A 139 1.87 -13.84 -16.33
N GLU A 140 1.69 -14.54 -17.44
CA GLU A 140 1.63 -13.95 -18.77
C GLU A 140 0.42 -13.02 -18.91
N LEU A 141 -0.73 -13.40 -18.37
CA LEU A 141 -1.91 -12.55 -18.34
C LEU A 141 -1.65 -11.31 -17.47
N LEU A 142 -1.16 -11.47 -16.24
CA LEU A 142 -0.85 -10.36 -15.34
C LEU A 142 0.12 -9.35 -15.97
N ARG A 143 1.06 -9.83 -16.79
CA ARG A 143 2.04 -9.00 -17.51
C ARG A 143 1.51 -8.39 -18.80
N SER A 144 0.48 -8.94 -19.40
CA SER A 144 -0.14 -8.43 -20.62
C SER A 144 -1.21 -7.37 -20.34
N GLU A 145 -1.85 -7.43 -19.19
CA GLU A 145 -2.87 -6.48 -18.73
C GLU A 145 -2.23 -5.15 -18.33
N THR A 146 -2.20 -4.20 -19.26
CA THR A 146 -1.51 -2.92 -19.07
C THR A 146 -2.48 -1.75 -18.91
N ARG A 147 -2.07 -0.75 -18.16
CA ARG A 147 -2.78 0.52 -17.99
C ARG A 147 -1.81 1.68 -17.99
N THR A 148 -2.23 2.75 -18.68
CA THR A 148 -1.52 4.04 -18.65
C THR A 148 -2.29 5.03 -17.79
N VAL A 149 -1.61 5.67 -16.85
CA VAL A 149 -2.18 6.70 -15.98
C VAL A 149 -1.28 7.91 -15.95
N ARG A 150 -1.89 9.07 -15.67
CA ARG A 150 -1.13 10.26 -15.33
C ARG A 150 -0.55 10.07 -13.93
N GLY A 151 0.77 10.11 -13.84
CA GLY A 151 1.48 10.04 -12.57
C GLY A 151 1.62 11.42 -11.92
N TYR A 152 1.98 11.42 -10.67
CA TYR A 152 2.50 12.59 -9.97
C TYR A 152 4.02 12.62 -10.14
N GLU A 153 4.65 13.79 -10.01
CA GLU A 153 6.13 13.93 -10.08
C GLU A 153 6.86 12.96 -9.15
N PHE A 154 6.25 12.66 -8.03
CA PHE A 154 6.70 11.66 -7.07
C PHE A 154 6.89 10.25 -7.67
N LEU A 155 6.04 9.84 -8.62
CA LEU A 155 6.12 8.50 -9.22
C LEU A 155 7.36 8.33 -10.12
N GLU A 156 7.91 9.38 -10.70
CA GLU A 156 9.17 9.29 -11.45
C GLU A 156 10.32 8.80 -10.54
N TYR A 157 10.33 9.29 -9.29
CA TYR A 157 11.31 8.86 -8.30
C TYR A 157 11.07 7.43 -7.81
N VAL A 158 9.80 7.09 -7.58
CA VAL A 158 9.39 5.75 -7.12
C VAL A 158 9.60 4.71 -8.20
N ASN A 159 9.45 5.05 -9.48
CA ASN A 159 9.63 4.14 -10.60
C ASN A 159 11.02 3.45 -10.58
N THR A 160 12.05 4.14 -10.06
CA THR A 160 13.40 3.55 -9.90
C THR A 160 13.47 2.48 -8.81
N THR A 161 12.48 2.40 -7.96
CA THR A 161 12.39 1.44 -6.84
C THR A 161 11.50 0.24 -7.15
N LEU A 162 10.75 0.29 -8.26
CA LEU A 162 9.87 -0.81 -8.66
C LEU A 162 10.63 -1.83 -9.51
N PRO A 163 10.47 -3.13 -9.23
CA PRO A 163 11.32 -4.16 -9.85
C PRO A 163 11.04 -4.30 -11.35
N ARG A 164 9.77 -4.22 -11.78
CA ARG A 164 9.37 -4.38 -13.17
C ARG A 164 7.89 -4.03 -13.36
N GLY A 165 7.45 -4.03 -14.62
CA GLY A 165 6.04 -3.80 -14.94
C GLY A 165 5.61 -2.35 -14.91
N VAL A 166 6.48 -1.43 -14.45
CA VAL A 166 6.21 0.01 -14.42
C VAL A 166 7.18 0.72 -15.36
N ARG A 167 6.66 1.55 -16.24
CA ARG A 167 7.46 2.32 -17.22
C ARG A 167 6.96 3.74 -17.32
N VAL A 168 7.87 4.70 -17.28
CA VAL A 168 7.58 6.09 -17.65
C VAL A 168 7.35 6.14 -19.15
N ALA A 169 6.29 6.84 -19.60
CA ALA A 169 6.03 7.00 -21.02
C ALA A 169 7.14 7.84 -21.66
N GLU A 170 7.66 7.36 -22.79
CA GLU A 170 8.77 8.03 -23.50
C GLU A 170 8.37 9.41 -24.03
N THR A 171 7.10 9.54 -24.47
CA THR A 171 6.56 10.76 -25.09
C THR A 171 6.14 11.83 -24.10
N ASP A 172 5.72 11.43 -22.90
CA ASP A 172 5.32 12.35 -21.84
C ASP A 172 5.58 11.73 -20.46
N LYS A 173 6.61 12.20 -19.79
CA LYS A 173 7.05 11.69 -18.48
C LYS A 173 6.03 11.86 -17.35
N ARG A 174 4.92 12.57 -17.60
CA ARG A 174 3.80 12.66 -16.67
C ARG A 174 2.90 11.41 -16.70
N TYR A 175 3.11 10.49 -17.65
CA TYR A 175 2.35 9.26 -17.77
C TYR A 175 3.22 8.04 -17.48
N PHE A 176 2.61 7.08 -16.84
CA PHE A 176 3.20 5.79 -16.51
C PHE A 176 2.33 4.70 -17.10
N THR A 177 2.98 3.72 -17.71
CA THR A 177 2.34 2.47 -18.08
C THR A 177 2.83 1.39 -17.12
N TYR A 178 1.90 0.65 -16.56
CA TYR A 178 2.22 -0.50 -15.73
C TYR A 178 1.30 -1.67 -16.06
N ASP A 179 1.86 -2.85 -15.96
CA ASP A 179 1.11 -4.09 -16.04
C ASP A 179 0.43 -4.40 -14.69
N LEU A 180 -0.41 -5.45 -14.68
CA LEU A 180 -1.14 -5.80 -13.46
C LEU A 180 -0.19 -6.38 -12.39
N GLU A 181 0.88 -7.11 -12.78
CA GLU A 181 1.93 -7.54 -11.85
C GLU A 181 2.58 -6.34 -11.16
N GLY A 182 3.01 -5.33 -11.93
CA GLY A 182 3.57 -4.09 -11.39
C GLY A 182 2.59 -3.33 -10.50
N SER A 183 1.30 -3.36 -10.85
CA SER A 183 0.23 -2.79 -10.02
C SER A 183 0.09 -3.47 -8.67
N LEU A 184 0.18 -4.80 -8.61
CA LEU A 184 0.15 -5.55 -7.35
C LEU A 184 1.34 -5.18 -6.46
N TRP A 185 2.53 -5.03 -7.05
CA TRP A 185 3.71 -4.55 -6.32
C TRP A 185 3.52 -3.14 -5.77
N MET A 186 2.92 -2.23 -6.55
CA MET A 186 2.65 -0.86 -6.08
C MET A 186 1.76 -0.86 -4.85
N VAL A 187 0.67 -1.64 -4.85
CA VAL A 187 -0.24 -1.75 -3.69
C VAL A 187 0.49 -2.32 -2.47
N PHE A 188 1.30 -3.34 -2.66
CA PHE A 188 2.09 -3.90 -1.57
C PHE A 188 3.03 -2.86 -0.95
N TYR A 189 3.74 -2.09 -1.79
CA TYR A 189 4.65 -1.05 -1.31
C TYR A 189 3.92 0.13 -0.65
N GLU A 190 2.71 0.44 -1.13
CA GLU A 190 1.84 1.41 -0.47
C GLU A 190 1.49 0.95 0.94
N MET A 191 1.03 -0.29 1.10
CA MET A 191 0.75 -0.87 2.42
C MET A 191 1.96 -0.81 3.34
N LEU A 192 3.16 -1.17 2.85
CA LEU A 192 4.40 -1.06 3.64
C LEU A 192 4.68 0.38 4.08
N SER A 193 4.46 1.36 3.21
CA SER A 193 4.71 2.77 3.53
C SER A 193 3.78 3.27 4.65
N HIS A 194 2.55 2.79 4.68
CA HIS A 194 1.58 3.08 5.73
C HIS A 194 1.90 2.36 7.04
N ILE A 195 2.39 1.13 7.01
CA ILE A 195 2.92 0.46 8.23
C ILE A 195 4.11 1.25 8.77
N ARG A 196 5.00 1.74 7.90
CA ARG A 196 6.12 2.60 8.35
C ARG A 196 5.63 3.90 8.98
N SER A 197 4.53 4.48 8.48
CA SER A 197 3.89 5.66 9.09
C SER A 197 3.34 5.33 10.49
N ILE A 198 2.74 4.16 10.69
CA ILE A 198 2.34 3.68 12.03
C ILE A 198 3.56 3.59 12.95
N GLN A 199 4.66 3.01 12.50
CA GLN A 199 5.89 2.92 13.28
C GLN A 199 6.45 4.31 13.66
N ARG A 200 6.39 5.28 12.74
CA ARG A 200 6.80 6.66 13.02
C ARG A 200 5.92 7.27 14.11
N LEU A 201 4.60 7.13 14.03
CA LEU A 201 3.66 7.62 15.04
C LEU A 201 3.90 6.98 16.41
N LYS A 202 4.21 5.69 16.47
CA LYS A 202 4.62 5.00 17.70
C LYS A 202 5.90 5.58 18.26
N SER A 203 6.92 5.76 17.42
CA SER A 203 8.19 6.34 17.85
C SER A 203 8.04 7.76 18.44
N HIS A 204 7.18 8.59 17.83
CA HIS A 204 6.85 9.93 18.37
C HIS A 204 6.16 9.89 19.73
N GLN A 205 5.48 8.79 20.04
CA GLN A 205 4.86 8.55 21.35
C GLN A 205 5.79 7.84 22.33
N GLY A 206 7.05 7.56 21.96
CA GLY A 206 8.01 6.83 22.76
C GLY A 206 7.70 5.34 22.93
N LEU A 207 6.94 4.77 21.97
CA LEU A 207 6.55 3.36 21.99
C LEU A 207 7.55 2.50 21.20
N GLU A 208 7.71 1.25 21.64
CA GLU A 208 8.54 0.28 20.94
C GLU A 208 7.89 -0.20 19.63
N LEU A 209 8.72 -0.49 18.63
CA LEU A 209 8.29 -1.08 17.37
C LEU A 209 8.25 -2.60 17.55
N ALA A 210 7.17 -3.22 17.03
CA ALA A 210 6.97 -4.66 17.15
C ALA A 210 7.72 -5.47 16.09
N ILE A 211 7.94 -4.87 14.91
CA ILE A 211 8.52 -5.55 13.76
C ILE A 211 9.61 -4.69 13.09
N GLU A 212 10.49 -5.36 12.34
CA GLU A 212 11.43 -4.73 11.42
C GLU A 212 10.88 -4.84 9.99
N LEU A 213 10.64 -3.70 9.35
CA LEU A 213 10.15 -3.65 7.97
C LEU A 213 11.30 -3.82 6.96
N PRO A 214 11.08 -4.57 5.86
CA PRO A 214 12.07 -4.69 4.80
C PRO A 214 12.21 -3.36 4.05
N ARG A 215 13.44 -2.98 3.70
CA ARG A 215 13.73 -1.81 2.84
C ARG A 215 13.53 -2.17 1.37
N VAL A 216 12.29 -2.35 0.95
CA VAL A 216 11.90 -2.69 -0.42
C VAL A 216 10.95 -1.64 -1.00
N GLY A 217 10.82 -1.57 -2.30
CA GLY A 217 9.91 -0.65 -2.98
C GLY A 217 10.06 0.78 -2.48
N TYR A 218 8.99 1.39 -2.05
CA TYR A 218 8.97 2.77 -1.53
C TYR A 218 9.87 2.95 -0.31
N LEU A 219 9.96 1.94 0.55
CA LEU A 219 10.80 2.00 1.75
C LEU A 219 12.31 2.00 1.46
N ARG A 220 12.74 1.92 0.20
CA ARG A 220 14.14 2.19 -0.17
C ARG A 220 14.47 3.69 -0.17
N LEU A 221 13.45 4.54 -0.16
CA LEU A 221 13.64 5.98 -0.15
C LEU A 221 14.04 6.47 1.25
N PRO A 222 15.15 7.21 1.36
CA PRO A 222 15.70 7.64 2.66
C PRO A 222 14.71 8.39 3.54
N TYR A 223 13.81 9.19 2.95
CA TYR A 223 12.88 10.02 3.71
C TYR A 223 11.91 9.21 4.59
N TYR A 224 11.57 7.96 4.23
CA TYR A 224 10.76 7.11 5.11
C TYR A 224 11.45 6.77 6.42
N TRP A 225 12.77 6.93 6.48
CA TRP A 225 13.61 6.61 7.63
C TRP A 225 14.12 7.85 8.37
N GLY A 226 13.74 9.06 7.92
CA GLY A 226 14.29 10.31 8.43
C GLY A 226 15.75 10.55 8.02
N GLU A 227 16.21 9.85 7.00
CA GLU A 227 17.55 9.96 6.46
C GLU A 227 17.56 11.06 5.39
N THR A 228 18.60 11.93 5.39
CA THR A 228 18.77 12.95 4.37
C THR A 228 19.28 12.33 3.07
N ASN A 229 18.67 12.70 1.96
CA ASN A 229 19.17 12.31 0.67
C ASN A 229 20.11 13.40 0.14
N GLU A 230 21.41 13.29 0.41
CA GLU A 230 22.41 14.28 -0.03
C GLU A 230 22.50 14.43 -1.58
N ASN A 231 21.93 13.49 -2.34
CA ASN A 231 22.02 13.43 -3.80
C ASN A 231 20.68 13.29 -4.52
N GLY A 232 19.56 13.44 -3.86
CA GLY A 232 18.24 13.32 -4.46
C GLY A 232 17.59 14.66 -4.82
N PRO A 233 16.69 14.72 -5.80
CA PRO A 233 16.01 15.95 -6.15
C PRO A 233 15.11 16.41 -5.00
N GLY A 234 15.51 17.45 -4.29
CA GLY A 234 14.67 18.39 -3.57
C GLY A 234 13.62 17.88 -2.57
N MET A 235 13.74 16.67 -2.03
CA MET A 235 12.89 16.24 -0.95
C MET A 235 13.53 16.66 0.37
N THR A 236 12.96 17.67 1.00
CA THR A 236 13.34 18.10 2.34
C THR A 236 13.20 16.89 3.30
N PRO A 237 14.18 16.67 4.20
CA PRO A 237 14.05 15.63 5.23
C PRO A 237 12.79 15.86 6.06
N LEU A 238 12.13 14.78 6.45
CA LEU A 238 11.03 14.80 7.41
C LEU A 238 11.51 15.18 8.80
#